data_c9ebf3b867375370a3f187a4cb588759
#
_entry.id   c9ebf3b867375370a3f187a4cb588759
#
_cell.length_a   1.000
_cell.length_b   1.000
_cell.length_c   1.000
_cell.angle_alpha   90.00
_cell.angle_beta   90.00
_cell.angle_gamma   90.00
#
_symmetry.space_group_name_H-M   'P 1'
#
loop_
_entity.id
_entity.type
_entity.pdbx_description
1 polymer ?
#
loop_
_entity_poly.entity_id
_entity_poly.type
_entity_poly.pdbx_seq_one_letter_code
_entity_poly.pdbx_strand_id
1 'polypeptide(L)'
;MILWLLNIIRKSQFPYNLRFSEMYPKIIHYVLKHRTLAMITVLAGGTGSIKLIRGLASQFSDITVVSNVADNIWLYGLYICPDIDTVIYGLADILDLRQGWGIKNDSFECLRQMEMLGEQTWFKLGDKDLAMHLLRTNMLKSGKSLSYITERMRDKYAVSSIIIPATDDPVETKVLTDRGEMHIQEFWVKHRAQPPVVSIRYEGAERARINPKVIEAIKQSKLIVIAPANPISSIGPILAIRGFKKALVAEREKIVAVSPLIGNSAISGPAVKYMEAVKLNTSPFGVAKHYSEFVTKFVISKNDGDSSRRIIRLGMKVYETDILMKSSDDENRLASYLLTQVKAA
;
A
#
# COMPACT_ATOMS: atom_id res chain seq x y z
N MET A 1 27.57 -1.26 1.55
CA MET A 1 27.94 0.04 0.93
C MET A 1 29.27 -0.04 0.17
N ILE A 2 30.39 -0.44 0.78
CA ILE A 2 31.71 -0.51 0.11
C ILE A 2 31.74 -1.54 -1.04
N LEU A 3 31.20 -2.74 -0.86
CA LEU A 3 31.12 -3.78 -1.90
C LEU A 3 30.23 -3.37 -3.09
N TRP A 4 29.18 -2.61 -2.85
CA TRP A 4 28.28 -2.08 -3.86
C TRP A 4 28.96 -0.96 -4.68
N LEU A 5 29.70 -0.06 -4.02
CA LEU A 5 30.52 0.97 -4.67
C LEU A 5 31.63 0.34 -5.52
N LEU A 6 32.31 -0.70 -5.03
CA LEU A 6 33.35 -1.43 -5.77
C LEU A 6 32.79 -2.13 -7.01
N ASN A 7 31.57 -2.65 -6.95
CA ASN A 7 30.90 -3.27 -8.10
C ASN A 7 30.49 -2.25 -9.17
N ILE A 8 30.10 -1.05 -8.77
CA ILE A 8 29.81 0.07 -9.70
C ILE A 8 31.08 0.56 -10.37
N ILE A 9 32.16 0.75 -9.62
CA ILE A 9 33.47 1.17 -10.16
C ILE A 9 33.99 0.14 -11.15
N ARG A 10 33.83 -1.15 -10.87
CA ARG A 10 34.27 -2.26 -11.75
C ARG A 10 33.48 -2.35 -13.06
N LYS A 11 32.22 -1.95 -13.07
CA LYS A 11 31.33 -1.95 -14.26
C LYS A 11 31.43 -0.66 -15.10
N SER A 12 31.94 0.43 -14.56
CA SER A 12 31.88 1.77 -15.16
C SER A 12 33.07 2.14 -16.07
N GLN A 13 34.08 1.26 -16.23
CA GLN A 13 35.30 1.52 -17.04
C GLN A 13 36.01 2.85 -16.72
N PHE A 14 35.95 3.32 -15.46
CA PHE A 14 36.68 4.51 -15.05
C PHE A 14 38.18 4.27 -15.03
N PRO A 15 39.02 5.18 -15.58
CA PRO A 15 40.46 5.06 -15.51
C PRO A 15 40.95 5.15 -14.05
N TYR A 16 41.82 4.23 -13.64
CA TYR A 16 42.32 4.08 -12.27
C TYR A 16 43.18 5.26 -11.76
N ASN A 17 43.43 6.28 -12.57
CA ASN A 17 44.37 7.39 -12.28
C ASN A 17 43.70 8.69 -11.81
N LEU A 18 42.39 8.72 -11.52
CA LEU A 18 41.70 9.92 -11.07
C LEU A 18 41.77 10.10 -9.55
N ARG A 19 41.97 11.33 -9.08
CA ARG A 19 41.89 11.70 -7.66
C ARG A 19 40.46 11.51 -7.13
N PHE A 20 40.31 11.15 -5.87
CA PHE A 20 39.02 10.89 -5.23
C PHE A 20 38.02 12.07 -5.39
N SER A 21 38.51 13.30 -5.32
CA SER A 21 37.72 14.54 -5.54
C SER A 21 37.17 14.69 -6.96
N GLU A 22 37.82 14.12 -7.97
CA GLU A 22 37.39 14.14 -9.37
C GLU A 22 36.49 12.95 -9.70
N MET A 23 36.66 11.86 -8.99
CA MET A 23 35.89 10.63 -9.12
C MET A 23 34.47 10.78 -8.52
N TYR A 24 34.36 11.46 -7.40
CA TYR A 24 33.11 11.57 -6.65
C TYR A 24 31.96 12.26 -7.46
N PRO A 25 32.16 13.40 -8.12
CA PRO A 25 31.17 14.02 -8.99
C PRO A 25 30.81 13.15 -10.21
N LYS A 26 31.81 12.44 -10.79
CA LYS A 26 31.59 11.56 -11.95
C LYS A 26 30.83 10.30 -11.57
N ILE A 27 31.11 9.72 -10.39
CA ILE A 27 30.37 8.60 -9.84
C ILE A 27 28.93 9.03 -9.52
N ILE A 28 28.75 10.19 -8.90
CA ILE A 28 27.42 10.74 -8.65
C ILE A 28 26.70 10.98 -9.97
N HIS A 29 27.33 11.60 -10.95
CA HIS A 29 26.75 11.83 -12.26
C HIS A 29 26.44 10.53 -13.00
N TYR A 30 27.34 9.53 -12.94
CA TYR A 30 27.09 8.19 -13.49
C TYR A 30 25.95 7.48 -12.77
N VAL A 31 25.91 7.52 -11.45
CA VAL A 31 24.82 6.96 -10.63
C VAL A 31 23.50 7.69 -10.92
N LEU A 32 23.53 9.01 -11.03
CA LEU A 32 22.34 9.81 -11.38
C LEU A 32 21.90 9.58 -12.85
N LYS A 33 22.85 9.47 -13.78
CA LYS A 33 22.58 9.23 -15.21
C LYS A 33 22.14 7.77 -15.49
N HIS A 34 22.60 6.80 -14.71
CA HIS A 34 22.21 5.39 -14.80
C HIS A 34 21.17 5.02 -13.75
N ARG A 35 20.74 5.95 -12.91
CA ARG A 35 19.56 5.91 -12.08
C ARG A 35 18.24 6.05 -12.89
N THR A 36 18.26 5.62 -14.13
CA THR A 36 17.05 5.10 -14.79
C THR A 36 16.71 3.71 -14.23
N LEU A 37 16.95 3.53 -12.93
CA LEU A 37 16.32 2.45 -12.17
C LEU A 37 14.83 2.75 -12.21
N ALA A 38 14.11 1.89 -12.84
CA ALA A 38 12.69 2.05 -13.10
C ALA A 38 11.95 2.26 -11.79
N MET A 39 11.60 3.50 -11.43
CA MET A 39 10.78 3.79 -10.26
C MET A 39 9.50 2.95 -10.31
N ILE A 40 9.17 2.29 -9.23
CA ILE A 40 7.96 1.48 -9.08
C ILE A 40 7.04 2.20 -8.09
N THR A 41 5.84 2.50 -8.53
CA THR A 41 4.79 2.99 -7.62
C THR A 41 3.83 1.86 -7.27
N VAL A 42 3.55 1.69 -5.98
CA VAL A 42 2.61 0.69 -5.48
C VAL A 42 1.43 1.39 -4.83
N LEU A 43 0.22 1.16 -5.32
CA LEU A 43 -1.01 1.56 -4.63
C LEU A 43 -1.33 0.52 -3.56
N ALA A 44 -1.45 0.96 -2.32
CA ALA A 44 -1.52 0.09 -1.16
C ALA A 44 -2.55 0.53 -0.13
N GLY A 45 -3.12 -0.44 0.54
CA GLY A 45 -3.97 -0.29 1.72
C GLY A 45 -4.13 -1.64 2.41
N GLY A 46 -4.13 -1.62 3.74
CA GLY A 46 -4.31 -2.80 4.56
C GLY A 46 -3.18 -3.84 4.52
N THR A 47 -3.39 -4.90 5.29
CA THR A 47 -2.41 -5.97 5.52
C THR A 47 -2.10 -6.82 4.28
N GLY A 48 -3.00 -6.86 3.29
CA GLY A 48 -2.78 -7.59 2.04
C GLY A 48 -1.67 -7.02 1.18
N SER A 49 -1.45 -5.71 1.26
CA SER A 49 -0.44 -5.00 0.44
C SER A 49 0.98 -5.19 0.93
N ILE A 50 1.19 -5.21 2.26
CA ILE A 50 2.55 -5.12 2.84
C ILE A 50 3.45 -6.29 2.46
N LYS A 51 2.90 -7.48 2.29
CA LYS A 51 3.66 -8.67 1.87
C LYS A 51 4.30 -8.46 0.49
N LEU A 52 3.53 -7.99 -0.48
CA LEU A 52 4.05 -7.70 -1.81
C LEU A 52 5.05 -6.53 -1.79
N ILE A 53 4.78 -5.48 -1.00
CA ILE A 53 5.66 -4.33 -0.85
C ILE A 53 7.02 -4.75 -0.28
N ARG A 54 7.06 -5.63 0.74
CA ARG A 54 8.30 -6.18 1.30
C ARG A 54 9.08 -6.97 0.25
N GLY A 55 8.41 -7.85 -0.48
CA GLY A 55 9.02 -8.61 -1.55
C GLY A 55 9.59 -7.73 -2.67
N LEU A 56 8.92 -6.63 -3.03
CA LEU A 56 9.44 -5.65 -3.99
C LEU A 56 10.63 -4.89 -3.41
N ALA A 57 10.54 -4.40 -2.16
CA ALA A 57 11.58 -3.62 -1.50
C ALA A 57 12.86 -4.42 -1.24
N SER A 58 12.77 -5.73 -1.06
CA SER A 58 13.95 -6.61 -0.93
C SER A 58 14.76 -6.73 -2.22
N GLN A 59 14.14 -6.49 -3.37
CA GLN A 59 14.76 -6.66 -4.70
C GLN A 59 14.99 -5.34 -5.43
N PHE A 60 14.34 -4.26 -4.99
CA PHE A 60 14.33 -3.00 -5.70
C PHE A 60 14.40 -1.82 -4.72
N SER A 61 15.29 -0.85 -4.97
CA SER A 61 15.51 0.28 -4.05
C SER A 61 14.57 1.47 -4.28
N ASP A 62 14.08 1.64 -5.52
CA ASP A 62 13.31 2.82 -5.91
C ASP A 62 11.80 2.54 -5.91
N ILE A 63 11.26 2.30 -4.71
CA ILE A 63 9.85 2.03 -4.50
C ILE A 63 9.18 3.24 -3.85
N THR A 64 8.06 3.65 -4.44
CA THR A 64 7.13 4.61 -3.86
C THR A 64 5.81 3.89 -3.54
N VAL A 65 5.41 3.94 -2.30
CA VAL A 65 4.12 3.41 -1.83
C VAL A 65 3.14 4.55 -1.66
N VAL A 66 2.02 4.49 -2.37
CA VAL A 66 0.88 5.39 -2.19
C VAL A 66 -0.11 4.70 -1.26
N SER A 67 -0.23 5.21 -0.04
CA SER A 67 -1.03 4.59 1.02
C SER A 67 -2.43 5.18 1.09
N ASN A 68 -3.41 4.31 1.30
CA ASN A 68 -4.77 4.69 1.69
C ASN A 68 -4.75 5.50 3.00
N VAL A 69 -5.63 6.48 3.09
CA VAL A 69 -5.81 7.34 4.28
C VAL A 69 -7.24 7.32 4.80
N ALA A 70 -8.17 6.68 4.09
CA ALA A 70 -9.59 6.73 4.43
C ALA A 70 -9.97 5.79 5.60
N ASP A 71 -9.04 4.97 6.02
CA ASP A 71 -9.17 4.12 7.21
C ASP A 71 -8.55 4.76 8.46
N ASN A 72 -7.98 5.97 8.32
CA ASN A 72 -7.48 6.76 9.45
C ASN A 72 -8.62 7.16 10.37
N ILE A 73 -8.36 7.14 11.67
CA ILE A 73 -9.40 7.40 12.67
C ILE A 73 -8.87 8.25 13.82
N TRP A 74 -9.73 9.15 14.33
CA TRP A 74 -9.55 9.79 15.62
C TRP A 74 -10.11 8.89 16.70
N LEU A 75 -9.24 8.37 17.57
CA LEU A 75 -9.64 7.49 18.67
C LEU A 75 -8.76 7.74 19.89
N TYR A 76 -9.33 7.73 21.09
CA TYR A 76 -8.65 8.06 22.36
C TYR A 76 -7.90 9.41 22.31
N GLY A 77 -8.41 10.38 21.55
CA GLY A 77 -7.75 11.67 21.36
C GLY A 77 -6.51 11.64 20.43
N LEU A 78 -6.23 10.53 19.80
CA LEU A 78 -5.10 10.27 18.90
C LEU A 78 -5.54 10.10 17.46
N TYR A 79 -4.69 10.52 16.51
CA TYR A 79 -4.89 10.25 15.09
C TYR A 79 -4.11 9.01 14.68
N ILE A 80 -4.83 7.97 14.35
CA ILE A 80 -4.31 6.63 14.02
C ILE A 80 -4.39 6.43 12.52
N CYS A 81 -3.30 5.96 11.89
CA CYS A 81 -3.20 5.74 10.44
C CYS A 81 -2.81 4.29 10.13
N PRO A 82 -3.73 3.32 10.23
CA PRO A 82 -3.42 1.90 10.22
C PRO A 82 -2.65 1.45 8.98
N ASP A 83 -3.03 1.95 7.79
CA ASP A 83 -2.40 1.53 6.54
C ASP A 83 -0.98 2.09 6.38
N ILE A 84 -0.79 3.37 6.71
CA ILE A 84 0.53 4.01 6.68
C ILE A 84 1.48 3.32 7.68
N ASP A 85 1.00 3.06 8.89
CA ASP A 85 1.79 2.46 9.97
C ASP A 85 2.17 1.02 9.62
N THR A 86 1.23 0.24 9.08
CA THR A 86 1.52 -1.11 8.58
C THR A 86 2.62 -1.12 7.53
N VAL A 87 2.62 -0.15 6.60
CA VAL A 87 3.68 -0.03 5.58
C VAL A 87 5.02 0.35 6.22
N ILE A 88 5.04 1.33 7.12
CA ILE A 88 6.27 1.73 7.82
C ILE A 88 6.81 0.55 8.64
N TYR A 89 5.98 -0.09 9.46
CA TYR A 89 6.41 -1.19 10.33
C TYR A 89 6.85 -2.42 9.53
N GLY A 90 6.16 -2.73 8.44
CA GLY A 90 6.51 -3.85 7.57
C GLY A 90 7.85 -3.66 6.85
N LEU A 91 8.13 -2.43 6.38
CA LEU A 91 9.40 -2.10 5.72
C LEU A 91 10.56 -1.88 6.70
N ALA A 92 10.26 -1.51 7.95
CA ALA A 92 11.23 -1.43 9.04
C ALA A 92 11.51 -2.78 9.72
N ASP A 93 10.85 -3.86 9.28
CA ASP A 93 10.92 -5.21 9.88
C ASP A 93 10.54 -5.27 11.37
N ILE A 94 9.62 -4.41 11.79
CA ILE A 94 9.07 -4.40 13.16
C ILE A 94 7.58 -4.73 13.24
N LEU A 95 6.91 -4.99 12.12
CA LEU A 95 5.50 -5.39 12.09
C LEU A 95 5.30 -6.76 12.77
N ASP A 96 4.27 -6.90 13.59
CA ASP A 96 3.85 -8.23 14.05
C ASP A 96 3.14 -8.97 12.89
N LEU A 97 3.89 -9.83 12.22
CA LEU A 97 3.40 -10.59 11.06
C LEU A 97 2.33 -11.63 11.40
N ARG A 98 2.20 -12.04 12.67
CA ARG A 98 1.17 -13.00 13.12
C ARG A 98 -0.17 -12.33 13.24
N GLN A 99 -0.18 -11.10 13.79
CA GLN A 99 -1.40 -10.28 13.89
C GLN A 99 -1.71 -9.56 12.58
N GLY A 100 -0.68 -9.23 11.78
CA GLY A 100 -0.77 -8.43 10.57
C GLY A 100 -0.90 -6.91 10.84
N TRP A 101 -0.76 -6.47 12.09
CA TRP A 101 -0.81 -5.06 12.52
C TRP A 101 0.01 -4.86 13.80
N GLY A 102 0.34 -3.59 14.12
CA GLY A 102 1.07 -3.23 15.31
C GLY A 102 2.55 -3.63 15.27
N ILE A 103 3.26 -3.33 16.35
CA ILE A 103 4.71 -3.58 16.47
C ILE A 103 4.95 -4.94 17.14
N LYS A 104 5.90 -5.71 16.61
CA LYS A 104 6.27 -7.01 17.18
C LYS A 104 6.79 -6.86 18.62
N ASN A 105 6.38 -7.79 19.49
CA ASN A 105 6.74 -7.78 20.91
C ASN A 105 6.36 -6.47 21.62
N ASP A 106 5.20 -5.90 21.28
CA ASP A 106 4.65 -4.76 21.98
C ASP A 106 3.86 -5.20 23.23
N SER A 107 3.75 -4.32 24.19
CA SER A 107 2.91 -4.47 25.38
C SER A 107 1.62 -3.65 25.23
N PHE A 108 0.64 -3.90 26.09
CA PHE A 108 -0.67 -3.24 26.09
C PHE A 108 -1.02 -2.72 27.48
N GLU A 109 -0.02 -2.25 28.23
CA GLU A 109 -0.20 -1.80 29.62
C GLU A 109 -1.08 -0.56 29.71
N CYS A 110 -0.80 0.43 28.86
CA CYS A 110 -1.61 1.64 28.78
C CYS A 110 -3.07 1.31 28.49
N LEU A 111 -3.32 0.41 27.51
CA LEU A 111 -4.67 0.01 27.14
C LEU A 111 -5.40 -0.69 28.30
N ARG A 112 -4.71 -1.55 29.06
CA ARG A 112 -5.28 -2.20 30.25
C ARG A 112 -5.63 -1.18 31.35
N GLN A 113 -4.80 -0.18 31.55
CA GLN A 113 -5.10 0.89 32.51
C GLN A 113 -6.31 1.71 32.06
N MET A 114 -6.45 2.01 30.76
CA MET A 114 -7.64 2.70 30.22
C MET A 114 -8.90 1.90 30.47
N GLU A 115 -8.85 0.58 30.26
CA GLU A 115 -9.98 -0.33 30.52
C GLU A 115 -10.37 -0.34 32.00
N MET A 116 -9.39 -0.37 32.91
CA MET A 116 -9.62 -0.27 34.36
C MET A 116 -10.25 1.08 34.76
N LEU A 117 -9.97 2.16 34.01
CA LEU A 117 -10.57 3.48 34.20
C LEU A 117 -11.95 3.63 33.56
N GLY A 118 -12.47 2.57 32.90
CA GLY A 118 -13.82 2.54 32.33
C GLY A 118 -13.91 2.93 30.86
N GLU A 119 -12.77 3.08 30.15
CA GLU A 119 -12.78 3.37 28.71
C GLU A 119 -13.06 2.13 27.87
N GLN A 120 -13.67 2.35 26.70
CA GLN A 120 -13.90 1.27 25.73
C GLN A 120 -12.64 1.01 24.92
N THR A 121 -11.97 -0.11 25.15
CA THR A 121 -10.67 -0.47 24.51
C THR A 121 -10.81 -1.45 23.34
N TRP A 122 -11.82 -1.25 22.51
CA TRP A 122 -12.10 -2.14 21.38
C TRP A 122 -11.03 -2.08 20.28
N PHE A 123 -10.31 -0.97 20.13
CA PHE A 123 -9.21 -0.83 19.20
C PHE A 123 -7.89 -1.01 19.94
N LYS A 124 -7.20 -2.09 19.62
CA LYS A 124 -5.95 -2.41 20.32
C LYS A 124 -4.80 -1.56 19.84
N LEU A 125 -4.16 -0.83 20.76
CA LEU A 125 -2.94 -0.07 20.55
C LEU A 125 -1.87 -0.57 21.51
N GLY A 126 -0.72 -0.97 20.99
CA GLY A 126 0.44 -1.32 21.82
C GLY A 126 1.14 -0.06 22.38
N ASP A 127 1.93 -0.23 23.43
CA ASP A 127 2.60 0.87 24.11
C ASP A 127 3.66 1.55 23.24
N LYS A 128 4.38 0.78 22.39
CA LYS A 128 5.32 1.34 21.40
C LYS A 128 4.58 2.00 20.24
N ASP A 129 3.49 1.40 19.78
CA ASP A 129 2.63 1.95 18.73
C ASP A 129 2.00 3.27 19.18
N LEU A 130 1.59 3.34 20.45
CA LEU A 130 1.06 4.56 21.07
C LEU A 130 2.01 5.76 20.96
N ALA A 131 3.33 5.55 21.08
CA ALA A 131 4.32 6.61 20.91
C ALA A 131 4.27 7.25 19.50
N MET A 132 4.07 6.43 18.46
CA MET A 132 3.88 6.90 17.08
C MET A 132 2.64 7.79 16.96
N HIS A 133 1.51 7.34 17.51
CA HIS A 133 0.24 8.08 17.45
C HIS A 133 0.28 9.39 18.24
N LEU A 134 0.92 9.41 19.40
CA LEU A 134 1.15 10.62 20.20
C LEU A 134 1.96 11.66 19.41
N LEU A 135 3.09 11.23 18.84
CA LEU A 135 3.94 12.11 18.03
C LEU A 135 3.18 12.66 16.82
N ARG A 136 2.50 11.79 16.05
CA ARG A 136 1.69 12.18 14.89
C ARG A 136 0.62 13.20 15.27
N THR A 137 -0.13 12.91 16.32
CA THR A 137 -1.23 13.77 16.78
C THR A 137 -0.72 15.15 17.18
N ASN A 138 0.39 15.21 17.93
CA ASN A 138 1.00 16.48 18.32
C ASN A 138 1.47 17.30 17.11
N MET A 139 2.08 16.63 16.13
CA MET A 139 2.54 17.29 14.90
C MET A 139 1.36 17.80 14.06
N LEU A 140 0.27 17.03 13.92
CA LEU A 140 -0.95 17.47 13.25
C LEU A 140 -1.55 18.71 13.94
N LYS A 141 -1.65 18.68 15.27
CA LYS A 141 -2.13 19.84 16.07
C LYS A 141 -1.23 21.07 15.90
N SER A 142 0.05 20.88 15.60
CA SER A 142 0.99 21.97 15.28
C SER A 142 0.96 22.41 13.80
N GLY A 143 -0.01 21.95 13.00
CA GLY A 143 -0.24 22.37 11.62
C GLY A 143 0.65 21.67 10.58
N LYS A 144 1.33 20.56 10.93
CA LYS A 144 2.09 19.78 9.96
C LYS A 144 1.15 18.88 9.14
N SER A 145 1.43 18.73 7.84
CA SER A 145 0.66 17.82 6.97
C SER A 145 0.95 16.35 7.29
N LEU A 146 0.01 15.46 6.97
CA LEU A 146 0.19 14.02 7.13
C LEU A 146 1.39 13.51 6.31
N SER A 147 1.59 14.05 5.11
CA SER A 147 2.74 13.72 4.25
C SER A 147 4.07 14.04 4.92
N TYR A 148 4.20 15.23 5.51
CA TYR A 148 5.42 15.62 6.24
C TYR A 148 5.67 14.69 7.42
N ILE A 149 4.62 14.35 8.16
CA ILE A 149 4.71 13.47 9.33
C ILE A 149 5.12 12.06 8.91
N THR A 150 4.49 11.53 7.85
CA THR A 150 4.80 10.20 7.29
C THR A 150 6.26 10.12 6.84
N GLU A 151 6.76 11.13 6.13
CA GLU A 151 8.16 11.22 5.69
C GLU A 151 9.11 11.20 6.91
N ARG A 152 8.83 12.02 7.93
CA ARG A 152 9.63 12.07 9.15
C ARG A 152 9.65 10.75 9.92
N MET A 153 8.50 10.07 10.04
CA MET A 153 8.41 8.77 10.70
C MET A 153 9.16 7.70 9.93
N ARG A 154 8.95 7.64 8.61
CA ARG A 154 9.69 6.75 7.71
C ARG A 154 11.21 6.88 7.91
N ASP A 155 11.73 8.13 7.94
CA ASP A 155 13.16 8.39 8.11
C ASP A 155 13.68 7.92 9.48
N LYS A 156 12.89 8.10 10.55
CA LYS A 156 13.24 7.64 11.90
C LYS A 156 13.31 6.12 12.01
N TYR A 157 12.50 5.41 11.24
CA TYR A 157 12.57 3.96 11.14
C TYR A 157 13.54 3.46 10.04
N ALA A 158 14.35 4.35 9.46
CA ALA A 158 15.34 4.05 8.42
C ALA A 158 14.77 3.28 7.20
N VAL A 159 13.49 3.51 6.86
CA VAL A 159 12.84 2.91 5.70
C VAL A 159 13.31 3.63 4.44
N SER A 160 13.91 2.91 3.50
CA SER A 160 14.45 3.46 2.25
C SER A 160 13.35 3.79 1.23
N SER A 161 12.29 2.99 1.17
CA SER A 161 11.15 3.24 0.26
C SER A 161 10.43 4.53 0.60
N ILE A 162 9.95 5.25 -0.43
CA ILE A 162 9.14 6.45 -0.24
C ILE A 162 7.71 6.02 0.10
N ILE A 163 7.11 6.62 1.14
CA ILE A 163 5.73 6.37 1.54
C ILE A 163 4.98 7.70 1.50
N ILE A 164 3.91 7.74 0.69
CA ILE A 164 3.15 8.97 0.46
C ILE A 164 1.67 8.68 0.77
N PRO A 165 1.03 9.41 1.68
CA PRO A 165 -0.43 9.42 1.79
C PRO A 165 -1.08 9.81 0.44
N ALA A 166 -2.12 9.12 0.02
CA ALA A 166 -2.81 9.42 -1.24
C ALA A 166 -3.29 10.88 -1.30
N THR A 167 -3.63 11.45 -0.15
CA THR A 167 -3.99 12.85 0.06
C THR A 167 -3.64 13.28 1.48
N ASP A 168 -3.44 14.58 1.69
CA ASP A 168 -3.36 15.20 3.02
C ASP A 168 -4.73 15.71 3.51
N ASP A 169 -5.73 15.74 2.60
CA ASP A 169 -7.08 16.16 2.94
C ASP A 169 -7.84 15.03 3.67
N PRO A 170 -8.78 15.34 4.57
CA PRO A 170 -9.53 14.32 5.29
C PRO A 170 -10.45 13.52 4.35
N VAL A 171 -10.28 12.20 4.39
CA VAL A 171 -11.14 11.23 3.71
C VAL A 171 -11.43 10.09 4.67
N GLU A 172 -12.68 9.65 4.75
CA GLU A 172 -13.09 8.55 5.63
C GLU A 172 -13.93 7.53 4.88
N THR A 173 -13.64 6.24 5.08
CA THR A 173 -14.51 5.15 4.62
C THR A 173 -15.65 4.95 5.61
N LYS A 174 -16.88 5.20 5.18
CA LYS A 174 -18.11 4.97 5.94
C LYS A 174 -18.82 3.72 5.44
N VAL A 175 -19.27 2.90 6.36
CA VAL A 175 -20.03 1.68 6.10
C VAL A 175 -21.45 1.87 6.63
N LEU A 176 -22.44 1.81 5.75
CA LEU A 176 -23.84 1.79 6.14
C LEU A 176 -24.27 0.33 6.37
N THR A 177 -24.86 0.07 7.51
CA THR A 177 -25.37 -1.24 7.93
C THR A 177 -26.85 -1.10 8.35
N ASP A 178 -27.47 -2.20 8.68
CA ASP A 178 -28.78 -2.25 9.33
C ASP A 178 -28.81 -1.57 10.70
N ARG A 179 -27.64 -1.34 11.31
CA ARG A 179 -27.44 -0.65 12.61
C ARG A 179 -27.07 0.82 12.47
N GLY A 180 -27.13 1.37 11.26
CA GLY A 180 -26.71 2.73 10.94
C GLY A 180 -25.34 2.82 10.28
N GLU A 181 -24.91 4.05 10.04
CA GLU A 181 -23.61 4.35 9.43
C GLU A 181 -22.53 4.44 10.51
N MET A 182 -21.37 3.85 10.22
CA MET A 182 -20.20 3.86 11.12
C MET A 182 -18.90 3.97 10.33
N HIS A 183 -17.82 4.34 11.02
CA HIS A 183 -16.48 4.32 10.45
C HIS A 183 -16.03 2.89 10.13
N ILE A 184 -15.22 2.69 9.07
CA ILE A 184 -14.75 1.36 8.65
C ILE A 184 -14.02 0.61 9.78
N GLN A 185 -13.24 1.30 10.61
CA GLN A 185 -12.53 0.67 11.74
C GLN A 185 -13.51 0.23 12.84
N GLU A 186 -14.57 0.99 13.08
CA GLU A 186 -15.61 0.55 14.00
C GLU A 186 -16.32 -0.70 13.47
N PHE A 187 -16.71 -0.69 12.21
CA PHE A 187 -17.31 -1.86 11.56
C PHE A 187 -16.38 -3.07 11.60
N TRP A 188 -15.12 -2.89 11.22
CA TRP A 188 -14.16 -3.98 11.10
C TRP A 188 -13.68 -4.53 12.44
N VAL A 189 -13.25 -3.65 13.34
CA VAL A 189 -12.60 -4.05 14.60
C VAL A 189 -13.63 -4.24 15.72
N LYS A 190 -14.45 -3.22 16.02
CA LYS A 190 -15.42 -3.26 17.11
C LYS A 190 -16.55 -4.27 16.84
N HIS A 191 -17.11 -4.24 15.63
CA HIS A 191 -18.22 -5.11 15.24
C HIS A 191 -17.76 -6.37 14.48
N ARG A 192 -16.46 -6.60 14.33
CA ARG A 192 -15.85 -7.78 13.67
C ARG A 192 -16.45 -8.07 12.29
N ALA A 193 -16.80 -7.02 11.55
CA ALA A 193 -17.51 -7.08 10.28
C ALA A 193 -18.79 -7.95 10.30
N GLN A 194 -19.45 -8.11 11.42
CA GLN A 194 -20.65 -8.95 11.59
C GLN A 194 -21.88 -8.37 10.89
N PRO A 195 -22.21 -7.05 11.04
CA PRO A 195 -23.43 -6.50 10.46
C PRO A 195 -23.50 -6.67 8.94
N PRO A 196 -24.69 -6.87 8.35
CA PRO A 196 -24.88 -6.80 6.91
C PRO A 196 -24.51 -5.41 6.39
N VAL A 197 -23.70 -5.35 5.31
CA VAL A 197 -23.31 -4.08 4.68
C VAL A 197 -24.34 -3.72 3.62
N VAL A 198 -24.96 -2.53 3.76
CA VAL A 198 -25.90 -1.99 2.80
C VAL A 198 -25.21 -1.18 1.71
N SER A 199 -24.27 -0.33 2.10
CA SER A 199 -23.47 0.45 1.16
C SER A 199 -22.14 0.92 1.80
N ILE A 200 -21.22 1.37 0.95
CA ILE A 200 -19.94 1.95 1.35
C ILE A 200 -19.77 3.27 0.61
N ARG A 201 -19.33 4.31 1.32
CA ARG A 201 -19.01 5.60 0.73
C ARG A 201 -17.69 6.14 1.26
N TYR A 202 -17.05 6.99 0.49
CA TYR A 202 -15.78 7.61 0.85
C TYR A 202 -16.02 9.10 1.10
N GLU A 203 -16.32 9.43 2.34
CA GLU A 203 -16.61 10.80 2.75
C GLU A 203 -15.41 11.71 2.52
N GLY A 204 -15.63 12.87 1.91
CA GLY A 204 -14.57 13.83 1.61
C GLY A 204 -13.77 13.57 0.34
N ALA A 205 -13.78 12.36 -0.24
CA ALA A 205 -12.92 11.98 -1.38
C ALA A 205 -13.14 12.87 -2.63
N GLU A 206 -14.37 13.31 -2.90
CA GLU A 206 -14.68 14.17 -4.05
C GLU A 206 -14.07 15.58 -3.93
N ARG A 207 -13.82 16.05 -2.70
CA ARG A 207 -13.21 17.35 -2.41
C ARG A 207 -11.73 17.26 -2.19
N ALA A 208 -11.23 16.09 -1.83
CA ALA A 208 -9.83 15.83 -1.56
C ALA A 208 -8.97 16.00 -2.82
N ARG A 209 -7.80 16.59 -2.65
CA ARG A 209 -6.78 16.77 -3.69
C ARG A 209 -5.77 15.64 -3.62
N ILE A 210 -5.41 15.09 -4.77
CA ILE A 210 -4.31 14.14 -4.84
C ILE A 210 -3.04 14.82 -4.33
N ASN A 211 -2.27 14.12 -3.50
CA ASN A 211 -0.95 14.59 -3.11
C ASN A 211 -0.08 14.85 -4.36
N PRO A 212 0.53 16.03 -4.53
CA PRO A 212 1.35 16.34 -5.72
C PRO A 212 2.48 15.34 -5.96
N LYS A 213 3.13 14.84 -4.88
CA LYS A 213 4.18 13.82 -4.97
C LYS A 213 3.65 12.50 -5.55
N VAL A 214 2.36 12.17 -5.35
CA VAL A 214 1.72 10.98 -5.94
C VAL A 214 1.57 11.13 -7.45
N ILE A 215 1.14 12.30 -7.93
CA ILE A 215 1.02 12.58 -9.37
C ILE A 215 2.40 12.45 -10.05
N GLU A 216 3.42 12.98 -9.41
CA GLU A 216 4.79 12.89 -9.89
C GLU A 216 5.27 11.43 -9.93
N ALA A 217 5.05 10.67 -8.86
CA ALA A 217 5.40 9.26 -8.77
C ALA A 217 4.71 8.43 -9.87
N ILE A 218 3.41 8.63 -10.12
CA ILE A 218 2.67 7.96 -11.19
C ILE A 218 3.30 8.24 -12.56
N LYS A 219 3.61 9.50 -12.87
CA LYS A 219 4.20 9.90 -14.16
C LYS A 219 5.61 9.33 -14.37
N GLN A 220 6.44 9.36 -13.33
CA GLN A 220 7.84 8.93 -13.41
C GLN A 220 8.02 7.41 -13.36
N SER A 221 7.01 6.68 -12.89
CA SER A 221 7.05 5.22 -12.77
C SER A 221 7.21 4.54 -14.12
N LYS A 222 8.00 3.48 -14.14
CA LYS A 222 8.08 2.49 -15.23
C LYS A 222 7.11 1.32 -15.01
N LEU A 223 6.70 1.11 -13.77
CA LEU A 223 5.72 0.12 -13.38
C LEU A 223 4.87 0.70 -12.24
N ILE A 224 3.56 0.59 -12.37
CA ILE A 224 2.59 0.93 -11.33
C ILE A 224 1.90 -0.37 -10.93
N VAL A 225 2.00 -0.74 -9.67
CA VAL A 225 1.44 -1.98 -9.13
C VAL A 225 0.24 -1.64 -8.24
N ILE A 226 -0.92 -2.19 -8.54
CA ILE A 226 -2.02 -2.24 -7.60
C ILE A 226 -1.85 -3.52 -6.79
N ALA A 227 -1.51 -3.36 -5.51
CA ALA A 227 -1.26 -4.48 -4.61
C ALA A 227 -2.53 -5.34 -4.40
N PRO A 228 -2.40 -6.63 -4.00
CA PRO A 228 -3.53 -7.52 -3.75
C PRO A 228 -4.27 -7.12 -2.46
N ALA A 229 -4.87 -5.95 -2.48
CA ALA A 229 -5.64 -5.35 -1.40
C ALA A 229 -7.12 -5.30 -1.75
N ASN A 230 -7.95 -5.08 -0.73
CA ASN A 230 -9.39 -4.98 -0.91
C ASN A 230 -9.75 -3.91 -1.94
N PRO A 231 -10.43 -4.25 -3.04
CA PRO A 231 -10.74 -3.29 -4.10
C PRO A 231 -11.70 -2.18 -3.65
N ILE A 232 -12.45 -2.41 -2.58
CA ILE A 232 -13.45 -1.48 -2.07
C ILE A 232 -12.89 -0.69 -0.88
N SER A 233 -12.39 -1.33 0.18
CA SER A 233 -11.97 -0.61 1.39
C SER A 233 -10.54 -0.07 1.35
N SER A 234 -9.66 -0.66 0.52
CA SER A 234 -8.25 -0.25 0.50
C SER A 234 -7.87 0.56 -0.76
N ILE A 235 -8.19 0.04 -1.93
CA ILE A 235 -7.88 0.71 -3.21
C ILE A 235 -9.00 1.68 -3.61
N GLY A 236 -10.25 1.34 -3.32
CA GLY A 236 -11.42 2.16 -3.63
C GLY A 236 -11.32 3.60 -3.14
N PRO A 237 -10.95 3.86 -1.87
CA PRO A 237 -10.80 5.22 -1.36
C PRO A 237 -9.75 6.03 -2.11
N ILE A 238 -8.62 5.42 -2.47
CA ILE A 238 -7.57 6.07 -3.27
C ILE A 238 -8.13 6.48 -4.65
N LEU A 239 -8.85 5.55 -5.29
CA LEU A 239 -9.46 5.79 -6.61
C LEU A 239 -10.61 6.81 -6.58
N ALA A 240 -11.24 7.01 -5.42
CA ALA A 240 -12.33 7.96 -5.23
C ALA A 240 -11.85 9.41 -5.11
N ILE A 241 -10.58 9.64 -4.78
CA ILE A 241 -10.00 10.99 -4.73
C ILE A 241 -10.14 11.65 -6.10
N ARG A 242 -10.64 12.86 -6.12
CA ARG A 242 -10.94 13.61 -7.35
C ARG A 242 -9.74 13.63 -8.30
N GLY A 243 -9.92 13.08 -9.50
CA GLY A 243 -8.90 13.06 -10.56
C GLY A 243 -7.90 11.90 -10.48
N PHE A 244 -7.94 11.06 -9.45
CA PHE A 244 -6.98 9.95 -9.28
C PHE A 244 -7.09 8.93 -10.42
N LYS A 245 -8.29 8.46 -10.76
CA LYS A 245 -8.50 7.56 -11.90
C LYS A 245 -7.99 8.17 -13.21
N LYS A 246 -8.25 9.47 -13.43
CA LYS A 246 -7.76 10.18 -14.64
C LYS A 246 -6.23 10.15 -14.72
N ALA A 247 -5.52 10.32 -13.59
CA ALA A 247 -4.07 10.23 -13.55
C ALA A 247 -3.57 8.81 -13.88
N LEU A 248 -4.27 7.77 -13.43
CA LEU A 248 -3.96 6.38 -13.77
C LEU A 248 -4.24 6.06 -15.24
N VAL A 249 -5.37 6.51 -15.78
CA VAL A 249 -5.73 6.30 -17.20
C VAL A 249 -4.65 6.84 -18.13
N ALA A 250 -4.04 7.98 -17.80
CA ALA A 250 -2.96 8.58 -18.58
C ALA A 250 -1.69 7.71 -18.65
N GLU A 251 -1.51 6.78 -17.69
CA GLU A 251 -0.34 5.91 -17.57
C GLU A 251 -0.69 4.41 -17.61
N ARG A 252 -1.88 4.08 -18.15
CA ARG A 252 -2.49 2.75 -18.07
C ARG A 252 -1.58 1.61 -18.55
N GLU A 253 -0.73 1.83 -19.53
CA GLU A 253 0.17 0.82 -20.09
C GLU A 253 1.25 0.35 -19.09
N LYS A 254 1.50 1.15 -18.07
CA LYS A 254 2.45 0.85 -16.99
C LYS A 254 1.79 0.12 -15.82
N ILE A 255 0.44 -0.04 -15.82
CA ILE A 255 -0.30 -0.51 -14.65
C ILE A 255 -0.52 -2.01 -14.72
N VAL A 256 -0.15 -2.67 -13.63
CA VAL A 256 -0.50 -4.05 -13.34
C VAL A 256 -1.27 -4.12 -12.02
N ALA A 257 -2.33 -4.90 -11.97
CA ALA A 257 -3.01 -5.22 -10.73
C ALA A 257 -2.84 -6.70 -10.38
N VAL A 258 -2.68 -6.99 -9.09
CA VAL A 258 -2.66 -8.35 -8.56
C VAL A 258 -4.00 -8.64 -7.89
N SER A 259 -4.61 -9.77 -8.23
CA SER A 259 -5.90 -10.16 -7.65
C SER A 259 -5.80 -10.33 -6.13
N PRO A 260 -6.73 -9.74 -5.37
CA PRO A 260 -6.88 -10.03 -3.93
C PRO A 260 -7.69 -11.30 -3.66
N LEU A 261 -8.15 -11.99 -4.71
CA LEU A 261 -9.00 -13.17 -4.64
C LEU A 261 -8.34 -14.36 -5.34
N ILE A 262 -8.59 -15.56 -4.81
CA ILE A 262 -8.34 -16.84 -5.47
C ILE A 262 -9.70 -17.54 -5.52
N GLY A 263 -10.18 -17.85 -6.72
CA GLY A 263 -11.58 -18.25 -6.91
C GLY A 263 -12.53 -17.14 -6.43
N ASN A 264 -13.47 -17.53 -5.58
CA ASN A 264 -14.44 -16.62 -4.96
C ASN A 264 -14.05 -16.25 -3.50
N SER A 265 -12.82 -16.54 -3.10
CA SER A 265 -12.37 -16.34 -1.72
C SER A 265 -11.31 -15.24 -1.63
N ALA A 266 -11.47 -14.35 -0.66
CA ALA A 266 -10.46 -13.32 -0.38
C ALA A 266 -9.19 -13.96 0.21
N ILE A 267 -8.02 -13.48 -0.23
CA ILE A 267 -6.72 -13.89 0.35
C ILE A 267 -6.61 -13.35 1.78
N SER A 268 -7.18 -12.16 2.04
CA SER A 268 -7.21 -11.55 3.37
C SER A 268 -8.41 -10.62 3.53
N GLY A 269 -8.90 -10.51 4.78
CA GLY A 269 -9.96 -9.56 5.13
C GLY A 269 -11.32 -9.84 4.48
N PRO A 270 -12.29 -8.92 4.63
CA PRO A 270 -13.68 -9.11 4.22
C PRO A 270 -13.98 -8.62 2.79
N ALA A 271 -13.03 -8.78 1.84
CA ALA A 271 -13.18 -8.23 0.49
C ALA A 271 -14.48 -8.69 -0.19
N VAL A 272 -14.83 -9.97 -0.05
CA VAL A 272 -16.05 -10.55 -0.62
C VAL A 272 -17.28 -9.79 -0.12
N LYS A 273 -17.41 -9.59 1.19
CA LYS A 273 -18.56 -8.90 1.81
C LYS A 273 -18.73 -7.46 1.29
N TYR A 274 -17.63 -6.72 1.11
CA TYR A 274 -17.68 -5.36 0.59
C TYR A 274 -17.99 -5.34 -0.92
N MET A 275 -17.45 -6.29 -1.67
CA MET A 275 -17.76 -6.43 -3.10
C MET A 275 -19.24 -6.74 -3.33
N GLU A 276 -19.83 -7.64 -2.53
CA GLU A 276 -21.26 -7.95 -2.57
C GLU A 276 -22.13 -6.72 -2.27
N ALA A 277 -21.77 -5.95 -1.25
CA ALA A 277 -22.49 -4.73 -0.87
C ALA A 277 -22.55 -3.68 -2.00
N VAL A 278 -21.51 -3.60 -2.82
CA VAL A 278 -21.48 -2.71 -4.00
C VAL A 278 -21.88 -3.43 -5.30
N LYS A 279 -22.46 -4.63 -5.20
CA LYS A 279 -22.91 -5.46 -6.34
C LYS A 279 -21.79 -5.78 -7.34
N LEU A 280 -20.56 -5.90 -6.86
CA LEU A 280 -19.41 -6.30 -7.67
C LEU A 280 -19.27 -7.82 -7.62
N ASN A 281 -18.99 -8.44 -8.77
CA ASN A 281 -18.78 -9.89 -8.83
C ASN A 281 -17.56 -10.31 -7.98
N THR A 282 -17.74 -11.28 -7.09
CA THR A 282 -16.75 -11.72 -6.10
C THR A 282 -15.77 -12.75 -6.67
N SER A 283 -15.06 -12.35 -7.73
CA SER A 283 -14.06 -13.17 -8.40
C SER A 283 -12.91 -12.28 -8.93
N PRO A 284 -11.78 -12.85 -9.34
CA PRO A 284 -10.72 -12.11 -10.01
C PRO A 284 -11.22 -11.33 -11.24
N PHE A 285 -12.18 -11.90 -11.99
CA PHE A 285 -12.82 -11.19 -13.10
C PHE A 285 -13.59 -9.95 -12.64
N GLY A 286 -14.31 -10.03 -11.51
CA GLY A 286 -15.04 -8.87 -10.98
C GLY A 286 -14.10 -7.73 -10.61
N VAL A 287 -12.96 -8.03 -9.99
CA VAL A 287 -11.93 -7.03 -9.68
C VAL A 287 -11.31 -6.46 -10.95
N ALA A 288 -10.96 -7.31 -11.92
CA ALA A 288 -10.43 -6.87 -13.21
C ALA A 288 -11.43 -5.95 -13.94
N LYS A 289 -12.71 -6.30 -13.96
CA LYS A 289 -13.78 -5.46 -14.53
C LYS A 289 -13.87 -4.11 -13.82
N HIS A 290 -13.75 -4.10 -12.50
CA HIS A 290 -13.77 -2.85 -11.70
C HIS A 290 -12.59 -1.92 -12.03
N TYR A 291 -11.44 -2.48 -12.45
CA TYR A 291 -10.24 -1.74 -12.81
C TYR A 291 -10.05 -1.53 -14.32
N SER A 292 -10.99 -1.99 -15.17
CA SER A 292 -10.80 -2.06 -16.64
C SER A 292 -10.55 -0.72 -17.32
N GLU A 293 -10.92 0.39 -16.71
CA GLU A 293 -10.69 1.74 -17.25
C GLU A 293 -9.19 2.09 -17.30
N PHE A 294 -8.41 1.64 -16.30
CA PHE A 294 -7.02 2.08 -16.13
C PHE A 294 -5.99 0.94 -15.96
N VAL A 295 -6.42 -0.33 -15.90
CA VAL A 295 -5.52 -1.49 -15.82
C VAL A 295 -5.47 -2.23 -17.14
N THR A 296 -4.26 -2.51 -17.65
CA THR A 296 -4.05 -3.29 -18.89
C THR A 296 -3.43 -4.66 -18.63
N LYS A 297 -2.84 -4.88 -17.45
CA LYS A 297 -2.17 -6.13 -17.07
C LYS A 297 -2.75 -6.61 -15.74
N PHE A 298 -3.18 -7.86 -15.66
CA PHE A 298 -3.81 -8.43 -14.47
C PHE A 298 -3.18 -9.77 -14.09
N VAL A 299 -2.77 -9.90 -12.83
CA VAL A 299 -2.14 -11.12 -12.28
C VAL A 299 -3.15 -11.86 -11.42
N ILE A 300 -3.36 -13.14 -11.73
CA ILE A 300 -4.29 -14.03 -11.03
C ILE A 300 -3.62 -15.33 -10.60
N SER A 301 -4.29 -16.09 -9.75
CA SER A 301 -3.86 -17.44 -9.40
C SER A 301 -3.92 -18.37 -10.62
N LYS A 302 -2.98 -19.31 -10.69
CA LYS A 302 -2.99 -20.42 -11.69
C LYS A 302 -4.30 -21.21 -11.69
N ASN A 303 -5.04 -21.19 -10.58
CA ASN A 303 -6.28 -21.94 -10.42
C ASN A 303 -7.51 -21.17 -10.94
N ASP A 304 -7.33 -19.96 -11.49
CA ASP A 304 -8.42 -19.05 -11.89
C ASP A 304 -8.64 -18.99 -13.40
N GLY A 305 -8.42 -20.10 -14.13
CA GLY A 305 -8.47 -20.16 -15.59
C GLY A 305 -9.80 -19.67 -16.21
N ASP A 306 -10.94 -19.85 -15.52
CA ASP A 306 -12.23 -19.31 -16.00
C ASP A 306 -12.26 -17.78 -15.92
N SER A 307 -11.71 -17.20 -14.86
CA SER A 307 -11.52 -15.75 -14.74
C SER A 307 -10.56 -15.24 -15.83
N SER A 308 -9.47 -15.96 -16.11
CA SER A 308 -8.49 -15.62 -17.15
C SER A 308 -9.14 -15.34 -18.48
N ARG A 309 -9.92 -16.30 -19.01
CA ARG A 309 -10.62 -16.15 -20.30
C ARG A 309 -11.55 -14.94 -20.34
N ARG A 310 -12.24 -14.66 -19.24
CA ARG A 310 -13.16 -13.51 -19.13
C ARG A 310 -12.41 -12.19 -19.06
N ILE A 311 -11.26 -12.14 -18.37
CA ILE A 311 -10.42 -10.95 -18.24
C ILE A 311 -9.77 -10.59 -19.57
N ILE A 312 -9.29 -11.59 -20.34
CA ILE A 312 -8.76 -11.38 -21.70
C ILE A 312 -9.80 -10.70 -22.60
N ARG A 313 -11.09 -11.07 -22.48
CA ARG A 313 -12.17 -10.41 -23.24
C ARG A 313 -12.42 -8.95 -22.86
N LEU A 314 -11.92 -8.49 -21.70
CA LEU A 314 -11.90 -7.06 -21.34
C LEU A 314 -10.75 -6.29 -22.01
N GLY A 315 -9.89 -6.97 -22.79
CA GLY A 315 -8.71 -6.38 -23.44
C GLY A 315 -7.49 -6.30 -22.53
N MET A 316 -7.47 -7.02 -21.40
CA MET A 316 -6.32 -7.07 -20.51
C MET A 316 -5.39 -8.24 -20.85
N LYS A 317 -4.10 -8.04 -20.67
CA LYS A 317 -3.11 -9.11 -20.64
C LYS A 317 -3.15 -9.80 -19.28
N VAL A 318 -3.36 -11.13 -19.28
CA VAL A 318 -3.46 -11.91 -18.04
C VAL A 318 -2.17 -12.68 -17.80
N TYR A 319 -1.73 -12.68 -16.55
CA TYR A 319 -0.57 -13.41 -16.05
C TYR A 319 -1.00 -14.35 -14.92
N GLU A 320 -0.70 -15.61 -15.07
CA GLU A 320 -1.08 -16.66 -14.12
C GLU A 320 0.14 -17.11 -13.31
N THR A 321 0.07 -16.98 -12.00
CA THR A 321 1.11 -17.44 -11.08
C THR A 321 0.51 -17.79 -9.71
N ASP A 322 1.32 -18.30 -8.80
CA ASP A 322 0.89 -18.40 -7.40
C ASP A 322 0.98 -17.02 -6.75
N ILE A 323 -0.17 -16.45 -6.42
CA ILE A 323 -0.31 -15.12 -5.79
C ILE A 323 -0.41 -15.18 -4.27
N LEU A 324 -0.41 -16.39 -3.68
CA LEU A 324 -0.49 -16.55 -2.23
C LEU A 324 0.88 -16.34 -1.60
N MET A 325 0.95 -15.45 -0.62
CA MET A 325 2.17 -15.11 0.11
C MET A 325 2.04 -15.54 1.57
N LYS A 326 2.63 -16.68 1.93
CA LYS A 326 2.65 -17.23 3.29
C LYS A 326 4.00 -16.99 3.99
N SER A 327 5.06 -16.82 3.21
CA SER A 327 6.44 -16.66 3.67
C SER A 327 7.14 -15.52 2.92
N SER A 328 8.32 -15.11 3.40
CA SER A 328 9.19 -14.17 2.69
C SER A 328 9.61 -14.67 1.31
N ASP A 329 9.77 -15.98 1.15
CA ASP A 329 10.11 -16.58 -0.15
C ASP A 329 8.96 -16.42 -1.15
N ASP A 330 7.70 -16.54 -0.69
CA ASP A 330 6.53 -16.28 -1.52
C ASP A 330 6.41 -14.80 -1.90
N GLU A 331 6.69 -13.90 -0.95
CA GLU A 331 6.74 -12.45 -1.18
C GLU A 331 7.78 -12.14 -2.29
N ASN A 332 8.98 -12.70 -2.15
CA ASN A 332 10.07 -12.53 -3.12
C ASN A 332 9.74 -13.15 -4.48
N ARG A 333 9.14 -14.34 -4.50
CA ARG A 333 8.73 -15.02 -5.73
C ARG A 333 7.73 -14.18 -6.54
N LEU A 334 6.66 -13.67 -5.89
CA LEU A 334 5.66 -12.85 -6.58
C LEU A 334 6.25 -11.52 -7.04
N ALA A 335 7.09 -10.89 -6.22
CA ALA A 335 7.80 -9.66 -6.60
C ALA A 335 8.71 -9.87 -7.81
N SER A 336 9.53 -10.95 -7.82
CA SER A 336 10.39 -11.30 -8.95
C SER A 336 9.57 -11.54 -10.23
N TYR A 337 8.43 -12.21 -10.10
CA TYR A 337 7.54 -12.47 -11.23
C TYR A 337 7.02 -11.16 -11.86
N LEU A 338 6.58 -10.21 -11.03
CA LEU A 338 6.16 -8.89 -11.51
C LEU A 338 7.29 -8.12 -12.20
N LEU A 339 8.49 -8.17 -11.63
CA LEU A 339 9.65 -7.45 -12.14
C LEU A 339 10.21 -8.01 -13.45
N THR A 340 10.12 -9.33 -13.66
CA THR A 340 10.72 -10.02 -14.81
C THR A 340 9.71 -10.31 -15.91
N GLN A 341 8.55 -10.85 -15.58
CA GLN A 341 7.59 -11.34 -16.57
C GLN A 341 6.56 -10.27 -16.96
N VAL A 342 6.16 -9.40 -16.02
CA VAL A 342 5.08 -8.45 -16.27
C VAL A 342 5.60 -7.09 -16.74
N LYS A 343 6.73 -6.64 -16.20
CA LYS A 343 7.36 -5.37 -16.59
C LYS A 343 8.00 -5.45 -17.97
N ALA A 344 8.59 -6.59 -18.32
CA ALA A 344 9.28 -6.79 -19.60
C ALA A 344 8.33 -6.94 -20.80
N ALA A 345 7.05 -7.15 -20.55
CA ALA A 345 6.00 -7.35 -21.54
C ALA A 345 5.12 -6.13 -21.72
#